data_d6fc1c062b0d89c30b2a1a141255950c
#
_entry.id   d6fc1c062b0d89c30b2a1a141255950c
#
_cell.length_a   1.000
_cell.length_b   1.000
_cell.length_c   1.000
_cell.angle_alpha   90.00
_cell.angle_beta   90.00
_cell.angle_gamma   90.00
#
_symmetry.space_group_name_H-M   'P 1'
#
loop_
_entity.id
_entity.type
_entity.pdbx_description
1 polymer ?
#
loop_
_entity_poly.entity_id
_entity_poly.type
_entity_poly.pdbx_seq_one_letter_code
_entity_poly.pdbx_strand_id
1 'polypeptide(L)'
;MIAEGYSVRELTKAAGVSRQAYYKWLKHDPNEREIEELELLKLIKQLENEHKQSVGYDKMTRLINLSQQVPYKVNKKRIIRIMRKHGIKADYRQPKHKRIQAQQTYEAENILKRQFDQSAANQVWVTDTTELTYGIRRNKVRLHVVLDLYRQYPVSWLITPTETAKGAIKVFEQARVSEGGLAPLIHTDRGSAYISKAFNQYLAINGTCHSYSAPGTPADNAVIEHWWADFKAIWIAHLPKAQTLTELEKQVETGITYFTEEFISAKRNDLTAAEYRFGKAS
;
A
#
# COMPACT_ATOMS: atom_id res chain seq x y z
N MET A 1 27.53 35.77 14.32
CA MET A 1 26.94 36.08 15.65
C MET A 1 27.89 36.88 16.58
N ILE A 2 29.16 36.52 16.82
CA ILE A 2 30.10 37.41 17.55
C ILE A 2 30.41 38.65 16.71
N ALA A 3 30.56 38.52 15.40
CA ALA A 3 30.69 39.65 14.45
C ALA A 3 29.42 40.53 14.37
N GLU A 4 28.31 40.13 14.92
CA GLU A 4 27.03 40.85 14.98
C GLU A 4 26.77 41.51 16.34
N GLY A 5 27.83 41.59 17.21
CA GLY A 5 27.79 42.34 18.47
C GLY A 5 27.31 41.58 19.72
N TYR A 6 27.01 40.27 19.62
CA TYR A 6 26.63 39.51 20.80
C TYR A 6 27.84 39.09 21.66
N SER A 7 27.72 39.22 22.97
CA SER A 7 28.78 38.81 23.90
C SER A 7 28.83 37.25 24.01
N VAL A 8 30.07 36.73 24.26
CA VAL A 8 30.27 35.28 24.51
C VAL A 8 29.39 34.78 25.64
N ARG A 9 29.11 35.60 26.66
CA ARG A 9 28.22 35.25 27.78
C ARG A 9 26.77 35.00 27.33
N GLU A 10 26.25 35.84 26.46
CA GLU A 10 24.90 35.70 25.96
C GLU A 10 24.76 34.48 25.04
N LEU A 11 25.71 34.30 24.13
CA LEU A 11 25.75 33.16 23.23
C LEU A 11 25.87 31.81 23.94
N THR A 12 26.78 31.73 24.94
CA THR A 12 26.94 30.48 25.71
C THR A 12 25.74 30.20 26.59
N LYS A 13 25.06 31.20 27.13
CA LYS A 13 23.82 31.07 27.88
C LYS A 13 22.68 30.58 26.97
N ALA A 14 22.51 31.13 25.78
CA ALA A 14 21.51 30.72 24.80
C ALA A 14 21.74 29.30 24.27
N ALA A 15 23.00 28.91 24.08
CA ALA A 15 23.38 27.56 23.64
C ALA A 15 23.40 26.51 24.76
N GLY A 16 23.20 26.88 26.03
CA GLY A 16 23.23 25.95 27.16
C GLY A 16 24.60 25.37 27.46
N VAL A 17 25.69 26.03 27.05
CA VAL A 17 27.07 25.57 27.24
C VAL A 17 27.86 26.48 28.21
N SER A 18 28.88 25.94 28.90
CA SER A 18 29.72 26.78 29.73
C SER A 18 30.71 27.61 28.89
N ARG A 19 31.12 28.78 29.40
CA ARG A 19 32.17 29.61 28.77
C ARG A 19 33.47 28.85 28.60
N GLN A 20 33.85 28.00 29.57
CA GLN A 20 35.03 27.14 29.47
C GLN A 20 34.92 26.16 28.31
N ALA A 21 33.77 25.52 28.12
CA ALA A 21 33.53 24.61 27.00
C ALA A 21 33.66 25.33 25.67
N TYR A 22 33.13 26.56 25.57
CA TYR A 22 33.27 27.42 24.39
C TYR A 22 34.73 27.73 24.05
N TYR A 23 35.51 28.20 25.01
CA TYR A 23 36.91 28.52 24.76
C TYR A 23 37.78 27.27 24.53
N LYS A 24 37.45 26.13 25.13
CA LYS A 24 38.09 24.84 24.85
C LYS A 24 37.79 24.41 23.41
N TRP A 25 36.56 24.56 22.97
CA TRP A 25 36.17 24.29 21.58
C TRP A 25 36.87 25.24 20.60
N LEU A 26 36.95 26.52 20.90
CA LEU A 26 37.61 27.53 20.06
C LEU A 26 39.10 27.28 19.84
N LYS A 27 39.77 26.71 20.88
CA LYS A 27 41.20 26.36 20.86
C LYS A 27 41.46 24.91 20.47
N HIS A 28 40.41 24.17 20.08
CA HIS A 28 40.54 22.77 19.73
C HIS A 28 41.14 22.62 18.34
N ASP A 29 42.37 22.05 18.30
CA ASP A 29 42.95 21.60 17.04
C ASP A 29 42.40 20.21 16.71
N PRO A 30 41.89 19.98 15.48
CA PRO A 30 41.33 18.70 15.09
C PRO A 30 42.36 17.58 15.22
N ASN A 31 42.00 16.52 15.90
CA ASN A 31 42.83 15.32 15.97
C ASN A 31 42.78 14.54 14.62
N GLU A 32 43.73 13.61 14.45
CA GLU A 32 43.84 12.80 13.21
C GLU A 32 42.51 12.15 12.80
N ARG A 33 41.72 11.63 13.75
CA ARG A 33 40.42 11.03 13.47
C ARG A 33 39.36 12.02 12.98
N GLU A 34 39.42 13.25 13.48
CA GLU A 34 38.53 14.34 13.03
C GLU A 34 38.94 14.82 11.63
N ILE A 35 40.23 14.89 11.34
CA ILE A 35 40.75 15.21 10.00
C ILE A 35 40.29 14.13 9.01
N GLU A 36 40.49 12.86 9.31
CA GLU A 36 40.00 11.75 8.49
C GLU A 36 38.46 11.79 8.28
N GLU A 37 37.69 12.16 9.32
CA GLU A 37 36.23 12.25 9.21
C GLU A 37 35.81 13.39 8.28
N LEU A 38 36.53 14.52 8.30
CA LEU A 38 36.30 15.65 7.39
C LEU A 38 36.66 15.30 5.93
N GLU A 39 37.76 14.55 5.73
CA GLU A 39 38.14 14.08 4.38
C GLU A 39 37.10 13.10 3.82
N LEU A 40 36.67 12.13 4.63
CA LEU A 40 35.58 11.23 4.25
C LEU A 40 34.28 11.97 3.96
N LEU A 41 33.96 13.02 4.74
CA LEU A 41 32.75 13.83 4.49
C LEU A 41 32.84 14.57 3.16
N LYS A 42 34.01 15.13 2.82
CA LYS A 42 34.22 15.78 1.53
C LYS A 42 33.99 14.79 0.38
N LEU A 43 34.57 13.60 0.47
CA LEU A 43 34.43 12.55 -0.53
C LEU A 43 32.98 12.04 -0.64
N ILE A 44 32.29 11.87 0.49
CA ILE A 44 30.87 11.50 0.51
C ILE A 44 30.01 12.54 -0.23
N LYS A 45 30.23 13.85 0.05
CA LYS A 45 29.50 14.94 -0.61
C LYS A 45 29.78 15.03 -2.10
N GLN A 46 31.01 14.79 -2.51
CA GLN A 46 31.40 14.73 -3.91
C GLN A 46 30.66 13.60 -4.63
N LEU A 47 30.74 12.37 -4.11
CA LEU A 47 30.07 11.21 -4.69
C LEU A 47 28.54 11.34 -4.68
N GLU A 48 27.98 11.98 -3.66
CA GLU A 48 26.55 12.27 -3.58
C GLU A 48 26.10 13.18 -4.73
N ASN A 49 26.87 14.25 -5.02
CA ASN A 49 26.59 15.15 -6.13
C ASN A 49 26.77 14.47 -7.49
N GLU A 50 27.85 13.73 -7.69
CA GLU A 50 28.13 12.97 -8.93
C GLU A 50 26.99 11.99 -9.25
N HIS A 51 26.43 11.36 -8.23
CA HIS A 51 25.33 10.38 -8.33
C HIS A 51 23.94 10.98 -8.09
N LYS A 52 23.77 12.32 -8.17
CA LYS A 52 22.47 13.02 -8.06
C LYS A 52 21.68 12.63 -6.83
N GLN A 53 22.33 12.56 -5.67
CA GLN A 53 21.72 12.23 -4.37
C GLN A 53 21.02 10.86 -4.33
N SER A 54 21.39 9.94 -5.21
CA SER A 54 20.74 8.62 -5.32
C SER A 54 21.46 7.48 -4.56
N VAL A 55 22.51 7.80 -3.78
CA VAL A 55 23.40 6.79 -3.18
C VAL A 55 23.15 6.60 -1.69
N GLY A 56 22.61 5.44 -1.31
CA GLY A 56 22.51 5.03 0.08
C GLY A 56 23.85 4.54 0.66
N TYR A 57 23.94 4.42 1.98
CA TYR A 57 25.18 4.11 2.70
C TYR A 57 25.91 2.83 2.25
N ASP A 58 25.20 1.79 1.79
CA ASP A 58 25.83 0.56 1.27
C ASP A 58 26.62 0.82 -0.02
N LYS A 59 25.96 1.48 -0.98
CA LYS A 59 26.58 1.84 -2.25
C LYS A 59 27.67 2.88 -2.05
N MET A 60 27.46 3.85 -1.16
CA MET A 60 28.45 4.86 -0.78
C MET A 60 29.72 4.19 -0.22
N THR A 61 29.57 3.23 0.69
CA THR A 61 30.72 2.49 1.24
C THR A 61 31.51 1.76 0.16
N ARG A 62 30.83 1.15 -0.81
CA ARG A 62 31.48 0.47 -1.94
C ARG A 62 32.21 1.46 -2.86
N LEU A 63 31.58 2.57 -3.19
CA LEU A 63 32.16 3.60 -4.05
C LEU A 63 33.45 4.19 -3.44
N ILE A 64 33.43 4.51 -2.14
CA ILE A 64 34.60 5.02 -1.43
C ILE A 64 35.74 3.99 -1.44
N ASN A 65 35.43 2.72 -1.14
CA ASN A 65 36.48 1.68 -1.13
C ASN A 65 37.01 1.33 -2.52
N LEU A 66 36.22 1.55 -3.60
CA LEU A 66 36.65 1.36 -4.98
C LEU A 66 37.40 2.56 -5.54
N SER A 67 37.14 3.77 -5.06
CA SER A 67 37.79 5.01 -5.54
C SER A 67 39.28 5.08 -5.22
N GLN A 68 39.76 4.31 -4.26
CA GLN A 68 41.15 4.32 -3.74
C GLN A 68 41.62 5.72 -3.30
N GLN A 69 40.70 6.64 -3.07
CA GLN A 69 41.02 8.02 -2.61
C GLN A 69 41.35 8.08 -1.11
N VAL A 70 41.09 7.00 -0.38
CA VAL A 70 41.50 6.82 1.02
C VAL A 70 42.44 5.62 1.14
N PRO A 71 43.55 5.71 1.93
CA PRO A 71 44.57 4.66 2.01
C PRO A 71 44.17 3.45 2.85
N TYR A 72 42.93 3.41 3.34
CA TYR A 72 42.43 2.34 4.21
C TYR A 72 40.99 1.94 3.82
N LYS A 73 40.63 0.70 4.17
CA LYS A 73 39.24 0.20 3.95
C LYS A 73 38.27 0.82 4.93
N VAL A 74 37.27 1.52 4.41
CA VAL A 74 36.25 2.19 5.21
C VAL A 74 35.12 1.20 5.56
N ASN A 75 34.77 1.15 6.87
CA ASN A 75 33.68 0.32 7.36
C ASN A 75 32.32 1.01 7.14
N LYS A 76 31.32 0.23 6.74
CA LYS A 76 29.93 0.66 6.58
C LYS A 76 29.38 1.43 7.80
N LYS A 77 29.68 0.98 9.03
CA LYS A 77 29.22 1.66 10.25
C LYS A 77 29.73 3.10 10.36
N ARG A 78 30.98 3.36 9.90
CA ARG A 78 31.57 4.70 9.88
C ARG A 78 30.84 5.60 8.89
N ILE A 79 30.54 5.10 7.69
CA ILE A 79 29.77 5.85 6.67
C ILE A 79 28.36 6.16 7.16
N ILE A 80 27.63 5.21 7.74
CA ILE A 80 26.30 5.44 8.33
C ILE A 80 26.35 6.57 9.36
N ARG A 81 27.33 6.56 10.26
CA ARG A 81 27.48 7.58 11.30
C ARG A 81 27.70 8.97 10.68
N ILE A 82 28.61 9.09 9.70
CA ILE A 82 28.92 10.37 9.03
C ILE A 82 27.72 10.88 8.27
N MET A 83 27.09 10.03 7.43
CA MET A 83 25.92 10.43 6.65
C MET A 83 24.75 10.85 7.56
N ARG A 84 24.50 10.14 8.68
CA ARG A 84 23.47 10.54 9.65
C ARG A 84 23.78 11.86 10.32
N LYS A 85 25.02 12.05 10.79
CA LYS A 85 25.49 13.28 11.47
C LYS A 85 25.29 14.52 10.59
N HIS A 86 25.45 14.37 9.27
CA HIS A 86 25.37 15.46 8.31
C HIS A 86 24.05 15.48 7.48
N GLY A 87 23.04 14.69 7.87
CA GLY A 87 21.72 14.71 7.24
C GLY A 87 21.71 14.17 5.81
N ILE A 88 22.76 13.47 5.37
CA ILE A 88 22.90 12.93 4.01
C ILE A 88 22.04 11.67 3.87
N LYS A 89 21.08 11.70 2.92
CA LYS A 89 20.13 10.61 2.65
C LYS A 89 19.92 10.49 1.15
N ALA A 90 19.77 9.25 0.67
CA ALA A 90 19.41 9.01 -0.73
C ALA A 90 17.94 9.41 -0.99
N ASP A 91 17.71 10.25 -1.99
CA ASP A 91 16.39 10.83 -2.30
C ASP A 91 15.43 9.87 -3.01
N TYR A 92 15.92 8.83 -3.68
CA TYR A 92 15.09 7.95 -4.50
C TYR A 92 14.19 6.98 -3.73
N ARG A 93 14.40 6.81 -2.42
CA ARG A 93 13.56 5.98 -1.54
C ARG A 93 12.92 6.85 -0.46
N GLN A 94 11.89 7.58 -0.84
CA GLN A 94 10.98 8.15 0.17
C GLN A 94 10.33 7.01 0.94
N PRO A 95 10.42 6.98 2.29
CA PRO A 95 9.76 5.94 3.06
C PRO A 95 8.26 5.97 2.79
N LYS A 96 7.65 4.81 2.61
CA LYS A 96 6.18 4.63 2.50
C LYS A 96 5.42 5.08 3.78
N HIS A 97 6.10 5.73 4.72
CA HIS A 97 5.58 6.13 6.03
C HIS A 97 4.33 7.01 5.98
N LYS A 98 4.21 7.90 5.00
CA LYS A 98 2.99 8.73 4.86
C LYS A 98 1.75 7.89 4.55
N ARG A 99 1.91 6.80 3.79
CA ARG A 99 0.82 5.89 3.44
C ARG A 99 0.43 5.00 4.63
N ILE A 100 1.40 4.53 5.41
CA ILE A 100 1.19 3.71 6.61
C ILE A 100 0.58 4.55 7.73
N GLN A 101 1.04 5.79 7.96
CA GLN A 101 0.43 6.70 8.93
C GLN A 101 -1.01 7.08 8.58
N ALA A 102 -1.32 7.38 7.31
CA ALA A 102 -2.70 7.63 6.89
C ALA A 102 -3.60 6.40 7.10
N GLN A 103 -3.07 5.19 6.93
CA GLN A 103 -3.79 3.94 7.21
C GLN A 103 -3.97 3.67 8.71
N GLN A 104 -3.01 4.09 9.55
CA GLN A 104 -3.07 3.90 11.01
C GLN A 104 -3.91 4.95 11.74
N THR A 105 -4.02 6.16 11.17
CA THR A 105 -4.78 7.27 11.79
C THR A 105 -6.30 7.16 11.53
N TYR A 106 -6.71 6.27 10.63
CA TYR A 106 -8.12 6.01 10.39
C TYR A 106 -8.60 4.97 11.40
N GLU A 107 -9.30 5.40 12.44
CA GLU A 107 -9.98 4.56 13.44
C GLU A 107 -11.20 3.85 12.82
N ALA A 108 -10.93 2.96 11.89
CA ALA A 108 -11.95 2.18 11.23
C ALA A 108 -12.04 0.81 11.91
N GLU A 109 -13.19 0.49 12.45
CA GLU A 109 -13.42 -0.74 13.18
C GLU A 109 -13.69 -1.93 12.24
N ASN A 110 -13.28 -3.12 12.66
CA ASN A 110 -13.73 -4.37 12.07
C ASN A 110 -15.09 -4.74 12.67
N ILE A 111 -16.17 -4.23 12.07
CA ILE A 111 -17.55 -4.48 12.51
C ILE A 111 -17.95 -5.92 12.17
N LEU A 112 -17.52 -6.46 11.03
CA LEU A 112 -17.85 -7.80 10.57
C LEU A 112 -17.33 -8.92 11.49
N LYS A 113 -16.15 -8.72 12.11
CA LYS A 113 -15.53 -9.66 13.07
C LYS A 113 -15.54 -11.13 12.60
N ARG A 114 -15.32 -11.34 11.30
CA ARG A 114 -15.32 -12.65 10.63
C ARG A 114 -16.66 -13.40 10.69
N GLN A 115 -17.76 -12.71 10.90
CA GLN A 115 -19.09 -13.30 10.81
C GLN A 115 -19.49 -13.45 9.34
N PHE A 116 -18.85 -14.39 8.65
CA PHE A 116 -19.02 -14.57 7.20
C PHE A 116 -20.29 -15.31 6.81
N ASP A 117 -20.90 -16.08 7.72
CA ASP A 117 -22.17 -16.74 7.47
C ASP A 117 -23.32 -15.78 7.70
N GLN A 118 -24.00 -15.43 6.61
CA GLN A 118 -25.17 -14.56 6.63
C GLN A 118 -26.44 -15.38 6.44
N SER A 119 -27.54 -14.94 7.08
CA SER A 119 -28.82 -15.64 7.06
C SER A 119 -29.70 -15.26 5.84
N ALA A 120 -29.41 -14.14 5.22
CA ALA A 120 -30.14 -13.63 4.06
C ALA A 120 -29.24 -12.87 3.09
N ALA A 121 -29.69 -12.74 1.85
CA ALA A 121 -29.03 -11.94 0.83
C ALA A 121 -29.02 -10.45 1.21
N ASN A 122 -28.03 -9.73 0.69
CA ASN A 122 -27.89 -8.29 0.84
C ASN A 122 -27.74 -7.78 2.27
N GLN A 123 -27.31 -8.61 3.22
CA GLN A 123 -26.98 -8.16 4.57
C GLN A 123 -25.56 -7.62 4.68
N VAL A 124 -24.60 -8.29 4.07
CA VAL A 124 -23.20 -7.91 4.10
C VAL A 124 -22.56 -8.16 2.73
N TRP A 125 -21.99 -7.13 2.17
CA TRP A 125 -21.15 -7.27 0.97
C TRP A 125 -19.67 -7.11 1.32
N VAL A 126 -18.84 -7.93 0.70
CA VAL A 126 -17.38 -7.80 0.74
C VAL A 126 -16.86 -7.42 -0.64
N THR A 127 -15.78 -6.68 -0.68
CA THR A 127 -15.13 -6.29 -1.94
C THR A 127 -13.63 -6.35 -1.83
N ASP A 128 -13.02 -6.63 -2.93
CA ASP A 128 -11.57 -6.57 -3.12
C ASP A 128 -11.26 -6.36 -4.60
N THR A 129 -10.00 -6.08 -4.89
CA THR A 129 -9.52 -5.80 -6.24
C THR A 129 -8.34 -6.69 -6.57
N THR A 130 -8.40 -7.36 -7.72
CA THR A 130 -7.28 -8.17 -8.21
C THR A 130 -6.68 -7.61 -9.50
N GLU A 131 -5.37 -7.85 -9.70
CA GLU A 131 -4.69 -7.49 -10.94
C GLU A 131 -4.87 -8.61 -11.99
N LEU A 132 -5.29 -8.22 -13.18
CA LEU A 132 -5.28 -9.05 -14.38
C LEU A 132 -4.38 -8.42 -15.45
N THR A 133 -3.97 -9.22 -16.43
CA THR A 133 -3.11 -8.75 -17.53
C THR A 133 -3.61 -9.26 -18.87
N TYR A 134 -3.45 -8.44 -19.93
CA TYR A 134 -3.74 -8.80 -21.30
C TYR A 134 -2.66 -8.33 -22.27
N GLY A 135 -2.68 -8.85 -23.49
CA GLY A 135 -1.75 -8.51 -24.56
C GLY A 135 -0.33 -9.00 -24.34
N ILE A 136 0.48 -8.91 -25.39
CA ILE A 136 1.91 -9.32 -25.38
C ILE A 136 2.70 -8.53 -24.37
N ARG A 137 2.42 -7.22 -24.23
CA ARG A 137 3.12 -6.32 -23.29
C ARG A 137 2.66 -6.48 -21.83
N ARG A 138 1.74 -7.42 -21.53
CA ARG A 138 1.19 -7.67 -20.21
C ARG A 138 0.60 -6.37 -19.58
N ASN A 139 -0.24 -5.67 -20.37
CA ASN A 139 -0.94 -4.50 -19.87
C ASN A 139 -1.75 -4.87 -18.62
N LYS A 140 -1.63 -4.08 -17.57
CA LYS A 140 -2.24 -4.34 -16.28
C LYS A 140 -3.58 -3.63 -16.17
N VAL A 141 -4.56 -4.32 -15.61
CA VAL A 141 -5.86 -3.77 -15.23
C VAL A 141 -6.26 -4.27 -13.85
N ARG A 142 -7.26 -3.64 -13.25
CA ARG A 142 -7.84 -4.00 -11.96
C ARG A 142 -9.26 -4.50 -12.16
N LEU A 143 -9.50 -5.72 -11.75
CA LEU A 143 -10.85 -6.28 -11.65
C LEU A 143 -11.35 -6.07 -10.22
N HIS A 144 -12.40 -5.29 -10.07
CA HIS A 144 -13.16 -5.11 -8.85
C HIS A 144 -14.33 -6.08 -8.84
N VAL A 145 -14.59 -6.72 -7.70
CA VAL A 145 -15.79 -7.54 -7.51
C VAL A 145 -16.43 -7.19 -6.18
N VAL A 146 -17.75 -7.12 -6.16
CA VAL A 146 -18.56 -7.06 -4.95
C VAL A 146 -19.23 -8.42 -4.78
N LEU A 147 -18.95 -9.09 -3.66
CA LEU A 147 -19.58 -10.36 -3.29
C LEU A 147 -20.58 -10.14 -2.16
N ASP A 148 -21.79 -10.68 -2.32
CA ASP A 148 -22.67 -10.89 -1.18
C ASP A 148 -22.16 -12.09 -0.35
N LEU A 149 -21.95 -11.88 0.94
CA LEU A 149 -21.54 -12.97 1.84
C LEU A 149 -22.59 -14.09 1.95
N TYR A 150 -23.83 -13.81 1.59
CA TYR A 150 -24.84 -14.85 1.48
C TYR A 150 -24.47 -15.83 0.37
N ARG A 151 -23.60 -16.75 0.76
CA ARG A 151 -23.07 -17.83 -0.07
C ARG A 151 -22.24 -17.40 -1.27
N GLN A 152 -21.59 -16.23 -1.17
CA GLN A 152 -20.59 -15.75 -2.13
C GLN A 152 -21.16 -15.48 -3.54
N TYR A 153 -22.30 -14.80 -3.60
CA TYR A 153 -22.91 -14.39 -4.86
C TYR A 153 -22.22 -13.10 -5.40
N PRO A 154 -21.67 -13.12 -6.63
CA PRO A 154 -21.12 -11.92 -7.25
C PRO A 154 -22.23 -10.93 -7.62
N VAL A 155 -22.34 -9.84 -6.89
CA VAL A 155 -23.37 -8.80 -7.09
C VAL A 155 -23.05 -7.90 -8.27
N SER A 156 -21.77 -7.49 -8.36
CA SER A 156 -21.26 -6.66 -9.45
C SER A 156 -19.79 -6.82 -9.66
N TRP A 157 -19.32 -6.44 -10.83
CA TRP A 157 -17.91 -6.40 -11.17
C TRP A 157 -17.57 -5.29 -12.15
N LEU A 158 -16.30 -4.86 -12.17
CA LEU A 158 -15.85 -3.80 -13.07
C LEU A 158 -14.34 -3.93 -13.32
N ILE A 159 -13.92 -3.82 -14.57
CA ILE A 159 -12.52 -3.68 -14.94
C ILE A 159 -12.18 -2.19 -15.07
N THR A 160 -11.07 -1.79 -14.44
CA THR A 160 -10.51 -0.43 -14.51
C THR A 160 -9.02 -0.46 -14.83
N PRO A 161 -8.46 0.57 -15.49
CA PRO A 161 -7.01 0.64 -15.72
C PRO A 161 -6.19 0.69 -14.43
N THR A 162 -6.71 1.34 -13.40
CA THR A 162 -6.04 1.55 -12.12
C THR A 162 -7.03 1.48 -10.97
N GLU A 163 -6.55 1.09 -9.78
CA GLU A 163 -7.34 1.08 -8.57
C GLU A 163 -7.54 2.51 -8.05
N THR A 164 -8.76 2.99 -8.09
CA THR A 164 -9.14 4.35 -7.66
C THR A 164 -10.46 4.35 -6.88
N ALA A 165 -10.66 5.36 -6.04
CA ALA A 165 -11.94 5.57 -5.36
C ALA A 165 -13.11 5.68 -6.34
N LYS A 166 -12.91 6.32 -7.52
CA LYS A 166 -13.93 6.41 -8.58
C LYS A 166 -14.30 5.04 -9.12
N GLY A 167 -13.33 4.14 -9.32
CA GLY A 167 -13.57 2.77 -9.75
C GLY A 167 -14.36 1.97 -8.71
N ALA A 168 -13.97 2.08 -7.44
CA ALA A 168 -14.68 1.47 -6.31
C ALA A 168 -16.13 1.98 -6.22
N ILE A 169 -16.36 3.29 -6.25
CA ILE A 169 -17.72 3.85 -6.25
C ILE A 169 -18.54 3.32 -7.44
N LYS A 170 -17.95 3.24 -8.65
CA LYS A 170 -18.66 2.79 -9.85
C LYS A 170 -19.14 1.34 -9.74
N VAL A 171 -18.32 0.43 -9.19
CA VAL A 171 -18.75 -0.98 -9.03
C VAL A 171 -19.85 -1.09 -7.98
N PHE A 172 -19.80 -0.30 -6.90
CA PHE A 172 -20.88 -0.28 -5.91
C PHE A 172 -22.14 0.40 -6.41
N GLU A 173 -22.03 1.38 -7.30
CA GLU A 173 -23.20 1.99 -7.93
C GLU A 173 -23.91 1.00 -8.87
N GLN A 174 -23.16 0.16 -9.60
CA GLN A 174 -23.72 -0.93 -10.37
C GLN A 174 -24.47 -1.93 -9.45
N ALA A 175 -23.84 -2.34 -8.33
CA ALA A 175 -24.46 -3.21 -7.34
C ALA A 175 -25.74 -2.59 -6.75
N ARG A 176 -25.69 -1.29 -6.41
CA ARG A 176 -26.86 -0.55 -5.88
C ARG A 176 -28.04 -0.55 -6.83
N VAL A 177 -27.76 -0.36 -8.12
CA VAL A 177 -28.81 -0.34 -9.15
C VAL A 177 -29.40 -1.73 -9.35
N SER A 178 -28.56 -2.79 -9.42
CA SER A 178 -29.04 -4.17 -9.64
C SER A 178 -29.85 -4.73 -8.46
N GLU A 179 -29.48 -4.34 -7.22
CA GLU A 179 -30.07 -4.88 -5.98
C GLU A 179 -31.12 -3.94 -5.34
N GLY A 180 -31.36 -2.76 -5.94
CA GLY A 180 -32.29 -1.77 -5.40
C GLY A 180 -31.80 -1.01 -4.18
N GLY A 181 -30.53 -1.13 -3.81
CA GLY A 181 -29.87 -0.49 -2.67
C GLY A 181 -28.50 -1.06 -2.38
N LEU A 182 -27.76 -0.46 -1.45
CA LEU A 182 -26.53 -1.07 -0.91
C LEU A 182 -26.86 -1.97 0.27
N ALA A 183 -26.02 -2.99 0.54
CA ALA A 183 -26.09 -3.72 1.78
C ALA A 183 -25.88 -2.81 2.98
N PRO A 184 -26.52 -3.07 4.15
CA PRO A 184 -26.34 -2.28 5.38
C PRO A 184 -24.90 -2.25 5.85
N LEU A 185 -24.11 -3.28 5.58
CA LEU A 185 -22.71 -3.41 5.94
C LEU A 185 -21.87 -3.77 4.72
N ILE A 186 -20.83 -2.99 4.46
CA ILE A 186 -19.82 -3.28 3.45
C ILE A 186 -18.49 -3.48 4.16
N HIS A 187 -17.82 -4.60 3.89
CA HIS A 187 -16.50 -4.91 4.44
C HIS A 187 -15.43 -4.87 3.35
N THR A 188 -14.33 -4.18 3.63
CA THR A 188 -13.20 -4.01 2.71
C THR A 188 -11.87 -4.22 3.43
N ASP A 189 -10.82 -4.40 2.66
CA ASP A 189 -9.48 -4.17 3.15
C ASP A 189 -9.21 -2.66 3.38
N ARG A 190 -7.97 -2.32 3.75
CA ARG A 190 -7.52 -0.92 3.89
C ARG A 190 -6.84 -0.40 2.61
N GLY A 191 -7.27 -0.82 1.45
CA GLY A 191 -6.81 -0.31 0.17
C GLY A 191 -7.05 1.19 0.03
N SER A 192 -6.18 1.90 -0.72
CA SER A 192 -6.26 3.36 -0.84
C SER A 192 -7.58 3.86 -1.43
N ALA A 193 -8.23 3.06 -2.26
CA ALA A 193 -9.53 3.37 -2.83
C ALA A 193 -10.61 3.43 -1.74
N TYR A 194 -10.62 2.44 -0.85
CA TYR A 194 -11.64 2.25 0.17
C TYR A 194 -11.48 3.18 1.38
N ILE A 195 -10.25 3.55 1.79
CA ILE A 195 -10.02 4.53 2.85
C ILE A 195 -10.20 5.99 2.39
N SER A 196 -10.48 6.21 1.11
CA SER A 196 -10.65 7.55 0.57
C SER A 196 -11.88 8.25 1.14
N LYS A 197 -11.78 9.57 1.32
CA LYS A 197 -12.92 10.39 1.76
C LYS A 197 -14.12 10.25 0.82
N ALA A 198 -13.88 10.20 -0.50
CA ALA A 198 -14.93 10.09 -1.50
C ALA A 198 -15.73 8.78 -1.37
N PHE A 199 -15.05 7.63 -1.18
CA PHE A 199 -15.71 6.35 -1.00
C PHE A 199 -16.51 6.30 0.31
N ASN A 200 -15.94 6.79 1.40
CA ASN A 200 -16.64 6.82 2.70
C ASN A 200 -17.85 7.78 2.69
N GLN A 201 -17.76 8.92 2.03
CA GLN A 201 -18.90 9.80 1.82
C GLN A 201 -20.01 9.14 0.99
N TYR A 202 -19.63 8.41 -0.06
CA TYR A 202 -20.58 7.66 -0.88
C TYR A 202 -21.36 6.64 -0.05
N LEU A 203 -20.69 5.85 0.80
CA LEU A 203 -21.35 4.89 1.69
C LEU A 203 -22.26 5.58 2.69
N ALA A 204 -21.78 6.66 3.33
CA ALA A 204 -22.56 7.42 4.33
C ALA A 204 -23.84 8.01 3.73
N ILE A 205 -23.77 8.59 2.52
CA ILE A 205 -24.96 9.12 1.80
C ILE A 205 -25.98 8.03 1.53
N ASN A 206 -25.54 6.79 1.29
CA ASN A 206 -26.42 5.65 1.04
C ASN A 206 -26.84 4.92 2.34
N GLY A 207 -26.51 5.43 3.53
CA GLY A 207 -26.88 4.83 4.81
C GLY A 207 -26.18 3.52 5.15
N THR A 208 -25.03 3.24 4.52
CA THR A 208 -24.28 1.98 4.64
C THR A 208 -23.13 2.12 5.64
N CYS A 209 -23.02 1.19 6.58
CA CYS A 209 -21.88 1.08 7.48
C CYS A 209 -20.65 0.52 6.75
N HIS A 210 -19.48 1.06 7.02
CA HIS A 210 -18.22 0.59 6.49
C HIS A 210 -17.41 -0.17 7.56
N SER A 211 -17.13 -1.43 7.31
CA SER A 211 -16.26 -2.31 8.12
C SER A 211 -14.92 -2.51 7.43
N TYR A 212 -13.84 -2.52 8.18
CA TYR A 212 -12.49 -2.69 7.64
C TYR A 212 -11.78 -3.89 8.26
N SER A 213 -11.01 -4.59 7.45
CA SER A 213 -10.06 -5.58 7.97
C SER A 213 -9.07 -4.93 8.94
N ALA A 214 -8.70 -5.64 10.00
CA ALA A 214 -7.64 -5.17 10.90
C ALA A 214 -6.29 -5.10 10.16
N PRO A 215 -5.42 -4.14 10.49
CA PRO A 215 -4.11 -4.02 9.83
C PRO A 215 -3.30 -5.32 9.96
N GLY A 216 -2.81 -5.85 8.83
CA GLY A 216 -2.00 -7.06 8.81
C GLY A 216 -2.76 -8.35 9.10
N THR A 217 -4.08 -8.36 8.98
CA THR A 217 -4.94 -9.53 9.23
C THR A 217 -5.70 -9.94 7.96
N PRO A 218 -5.07 -10.67 7.01
CA PRO A 218 -5.72 -11.13 5.79
C PRO A 218 -6.98 -11.99 6.07
N ALA A 219 -6.96 -12.75 7.17
CA ALA A 219 -8.09 -13.58 7.56
C ALA A 219 -9.43 -12.84 7.72
N ASP A 220 -9.41 -11.51 7.89
CA ASP A 220 -10.61 -10.70 7.99
C ASP A 220 -11.32 -10.50 6.64
N ASN A 221 -10.61 -10.70 5.51
CA ASN A 221 -11.16 -10.66 4.15
C ASN A 221 -11.04 -12.01 3.41
N ALA A 222 -10.88 -13.09 4.17
CA ALA A 222 -10.57 -14.43 3.65
C ALA A 222 -11.58 -14.94 2.61
N VAL A 223 -12.86 -14.57 2.72
CA VAL A 223 -13.91 -15.07 1.81
C VAL A 223 -13.65 -14.61 0.37
N ILE A 224 -13.36 -13.33 0.15
CA ILE A 224 -13.11 -12.83 -1.20
C ILE A 224 -11.70 -13.20 -1.69
N GLU A 225 -10.72 -13.34 -0.78
CA GLU A 225 -9.39 -13.84 -1.13
C GLU A 225 -9.46 -15.29 -1.65
N HIS A 226 -10.22 -16.17 -1.01
CA HIS A 226 -10.48 -17.53 -1.49
C HIS A 226 -11.24 -17.53 -2.82
N TRP A 227 -12.25 -16.68 -2.95
CA TRP A 227 -12.99 -16.55 -4.21
C TRP A 227 -12.08 -16.14 -5.36
N TRP A 228 -11.12 -15.21 -5.13
CA TRP A 228 -10.10 -14.86 -6.11
C TRP A 228 -9.17 -16.02 -6.46
N ALA A 229 -8.78 -16.81 -5.46
CA ALA A 229 -7.94 -17.98 -5.70
C ALA A 229 -8.66 -18.98 -6.61
N ASP A 230 -9.93 -19.28 -6.33
CA ASP A 230 -10.76 -20.17 -7.14
C ASP A 230 -10.99 -19.59 -8.55
N PHE A 231 -11.39 -18.33 -8.67
CA PHE A 231 -11.61 -17.67 -9.95
C PHE A 231 -10.38 -17.71 -10.85
N LYS A 232 -9.20 -17.45 -10.29
CA LYS A 232 -7.95 -17.50 -11.03
C LYS A 232 -7.53 -18.92 -11.39
N ALA A 233 -7.62 -19.86 -10.45
CA ALA A 233 -7.15 -21.23 -10.63
C ALA A 233 -8.10 -22.05 -11.52
N ILE A 234 -9.41 -21.93 -11.31
CA ILE A 234 -10.43 -22.73 -12.00
C ILE A 234 -10.78 -22.14 -13.35
N TRP A 235 -10.78 -20.80 -13.47
CA TRP A 235 -11.23 -20.13 -14.68
C TRP A 235 -10.09 -19.52 -15.49
N ILE A 236 -9.46 -18.46 -14.96
CA ILE A 236 -8.50 -17.67 -15.74
C ILE A 236 -7.29 -18.49 -16.21
N ALA A 237 -6.77 -19.40 -15.36
CA ALA A 237 -5.59 -20.19 -15.65
C ALA A 237 -5.79 -21.20 -16.82
N HIS A 238 -7.04 -21.55 -17.11
CA HIS A 238 -7.38 -22.51 -18.17
C HIS A 238 -7.74 -21.83 -19.51
N LEU A 239 -7.79 -20.51 -19.54
CA LEU A 239 -8.10 -19.77 -20.75
C LEU A 239 -6.84 -19.35 -21.51
N PRO A 240 -6.91 -19.23 -22.85
CA PRO A 240 -5.86 -18.58 -23.60
C PRO A 240 -5.71 -17.15 -23.13
N LYS A 241 -4.47 -16.66 -23.11
CA LYS A 241 -4.21 -15.29 -22.68
C LYS A 241 -4.91 -14.27 -23.60
N ALA A 242 -5.76 -13.47 -23.04
CA ALA A 242 -6.46 -12.39 -23.77
C ALA A 242 -5.45 -11.46 -24.44
N GLN A 243 -5.64 -11.16 -25.73
CA GLN A 243 -4.77 -10.26 -26.48
C GLN A 243 -5.24 -8.81 -26.41
N THR A 244 -6.54 -8.60 -26.22
CA THR A 244 -7.17 -7.29 -26.11
C THR A 244 -7.91 -7.13 -24.78
N LEU A 245 -8.21 -5.90 -24.40
CA LEU A 245 -9.03 -5.61 -23.22
C LEU A 245 -10.43 -6.21 -23.36
N THR A 246 -11.03 -6.10 -24.54
CA THR A 246 -12.38 -6.64 -24.83
C THR A 246 -12.43 -8.16 -24.69
N GLU A 247 -11.37 -8.88 -25.13
CA GLU A 247 -11.26 -10.32 -24.90
C GLU A 247 -11.18 -10.65 -23.41
N LEU A 248 -10.39 -9.88 -22.65
CA LEU A 248 -10.28 -10.06 -21.21
C LEU A 248 -11.63 -9.78 -20.51
N GLU A 249 -12.32 -8.72 -20.89
CA GLU A 249 -13.66 -8.39 -20.37
C GLU A 249 -14.64 -9.53 -20.61
N LYS A 250 -14.66 -10.09 -21.82
CA LYS A 250 -15.51 -11.24 -22.15
C LYS A 250 -15.12 -12.50 -21.35
N GLN A 251 -13.84 -12.77 -21.17
CA GLN A 251 -13.37 -13.88 -20.34
C GLN A 251 -13.80 -13.73 -18.87
N VAL A 252 -13.73 -12.52 -18.34
CA VAL A 252 -14.18 -12.22 -16.97
C VAL A 252 -15.68 -12.34 -16.86
N GLU A 253 -16.46 -11.77 -17.78
CA GLU A 253 -17.91 -11.87 -17.81
C GLU A 253 -18.37 -13.33 -17.81
N THR A 254 -17.84 -14.14 -18.73
CA THR A 254 -18.19 -15.56 -18.81
C THR A 254 -17.77 -16.30 -17.52
N GLY A 255 -16.62 -15.95 -16.93
CA GLY A 255 -16.17 -16.53 -15.66
C GLY A 255 -17.09 -16.17 -14.49
N ILE A 256 -17.50 -14.91 -14.37
CA ILE A 256 -18.47 -14.48 -13.35
C ILE A 256 -19.79 -15.24 -13.51
N THR A 257 -20.29 -15.37 -14.76
CA THR A 257 -21.49 -16.15 -15.06
C THR A 257 -21.32 -17.60 -14.65
N TYR A 258 -20.19 -18.24 -14.99
CA TYR A 258 -19.90 -19.63 -14.57
C TYR A 258 -19.94 -19.77 -13.05
N PHE A 259 -19.28 -18.89 -12.29
CA PHE A 259 -19.27 -18.93 -10.82
C PHE A 259 -20.64 -18.64 -10.20
N THR A 260 -21.51 -17.95 -10.93
CA THR A 260 -22.86 -17.60 -10.49
C THR A 260 -23.86 -18.70 -10.80
N GLU A 261 -23.85 -19.23 -12.04
CA GLU A 261 -24.93 -20.06 -12.59
C GLU A 261 -24.57 -21.56 -12.72
N GLU A 262 -23.27 -21.90 -12.73
CA GLU A 262 -22.83 -23.27 -13.02
C GLU A 262 -21.98 -23.90 -11.91
N PHE A 263 -21.16 -23.09 -11.22
CA PHE A 263 -20.24 -23.58 -10.19
C PHE A 263 -20.98 -23.97 -8.91
N ILE A 264 -21.13 -25.27 -8.68
CA ILE A 264 -21.75 -25.81 -7.46
C ILE A 264 -20.75 -25.86 -6.30
N SER A 265 -21.21 -25.82 -5.05
CA SER A 265 -20.38 -25.92 -3.87
C SER A 265 -21.09 -26.67 -2.73
N ALA A 266 -20.35 -27.56 -2.04
CA ALA A 266 -20.84 -28.24 -0.86
C ALA A 266 -21.32 -27.28 0.25
N LYS A 267 -20.69 -26.09 0.36
CA LYS A 267 -21.13 -25.02 1.29
C LYS A 267 -22.51 -24.43 0.92
N ARG A 268 -22.98 -24.69 -0.28
CA ARG A 268 -24.31 -24.30 -0.78
C ARG A 268 -25.22 -25.49 -1.01
N ASN A 269 -24.96 -26.62 -0.35
CA ASN A 269 -25.73 -27.88 -0.51
C ASN A 269 -25.74 -28.35 -1.97
N ASP A 270 -24.59 -28.28 -2.64
CA ASP A 270 -24.40 -28.61 -4.06
C ASP A 270 -25.26 -27.79 -5.02
N LEU A 271 -25.63 -26.57 -4.62
CA LEU A 271 -26.28 -25.56 -5.45
C LEU A 271 -25.26 -24.57 -6.02
N THR A 272 -25.65 -23.91 -7.12
CA THR A 272 -24.95 -22.74 -7.62
C THR A 272 -25.20 -21.52 -6.72
N ALA A 273 -24.48 -20.43 -6.93
CA ALA A 273 -24.71 -19.21 -6.15
C ALA A 273 -26.10 -18.60 -6.44
N ALA A 274 -26.55 -18.65 -7.69
CA ALA A 274 -27.86 -18.18 -8.10
C ALA A 274 -28.99 -19.04 -7.53
N GLU A 275 -28.92 -20.39 -7.69
CA GLU A 275 -29.90 -21.30 -7.13
C GLU A 275 -30.04 -21.17 -5.61
N TYR A 276 -28.93 -20.98 -4.91
CA TYR A 276 -28.97 -20.80 -3.45
C TYR A 276 -29.63 -19.48 -3.06
N ARG A 277 -29.36 -18.42 -3.82
CA ARG A 277 -29.86 -17.06 -3.54
C ARG A 277 -31.35 -16.89 -3.88
N PHE A 278 -31.78 -17.41 -5.03
CA PHE A 278 -33.12 -17.17 -5.59
C PHE A 278 -34.04 -18.38 -5.57
N GLY A 279 -33.55 -19.54 -5.12
CA GLY A 279 -34.22 -20.82 -5.26
C GLY A 279 -33.93 -21.49 -6.60
N LYS A 280 -34.10 -22.82 -6.67
CA LYS A 280 -34.00 -23.53 -7.93
C LYS A 280 -35.08 -23.02 -8.90
N ALA A 281 -34.65 -22.66 -10.11
CA ALA A 281 -35.60 -22.45 -11.19
C ALA A 281 -36.35 -23.76 -11.40
N SER A 282 -37.67 -23.73 -11.23
CA SER A 282 -38.59 -24.87 -11.46
C SER A 282 -38.66 -25.22 -12.94
#